data_b43e72113529f04946c639ec8eaca87c
#
_entry.id   b43e72113529f04946c639ec8eaca87c
#
_cell.length_a   1.000
_cell.length_b   1.000
_cell.length_c   1.000
_cell.angle_alpha   90.00
_cell.angle_beta   90.00
_cell.angle_gamma   90.00
#
_symmetry.space_group_name_H-M   'P 1'
#
loop_
_entity.id
_entity.type
_entity.pdbx_description
1 polymer ?
#
loop_
_entity_poly.entity_id
_entity_poly.type
_entity_poly.pdbx_seq_one_letter_code
_entity_poly.pdbx_strand_id
1 'polypeptide(L)'
;EDLLDPYGGAFKVTKGLSTKFPDRVLPTPISEAAMIGMAGGMAIGGLLPVIEIMFGDFLMLGADQLLNHLLKYEWMYNNRVKVPVTIRATMGGRRGYGPTHSQSLEPILASMPGLKIISPTHYHNPGDLFEYTTLSESGIKVFCEYKMNYPKELVNQSNCREGISVNYSNGVYPT
;
A
#
# COMPACT_ATOMS: atom_id res chain seq x y z
N GLU A 1 -7.03 8.64 3.99
CA GLU A 1 -7.23 9.47 5.20
C GLU A 1 -6.23 10.62 5.21
N ASP A 2 -6.68 11.82 5.57
CA ASP A 2 -5.84 13.03 5.77
C ASP A 2 -4.81 13.31 4.65
N LEU A 3 -5.20 13.08 3.40
CA LEU A 3 -4.30 13.20 2.24
C LEU A 3 -4.10 14.64 1.77
N LEU A 4 -5.04 15.53 2.09
CA LEU A 4 -5.09 16.86 1.50
C LEU A 4 -3.95 17.77 2.00
N ASP A 5 -3.52 18.66 1.14
CA ASP A 5 -2.61 19.74 1.50
C ASP A 5 -3.30 20.74 2.43
N PRO A 6 -2.57 21.40 3.32
CA PRO A 6 -1.10 21.33 3.48
C PRO A 6 -0.61 20.14 4.33
N TYR A 7 -1.50 19.31 4.84
CA TYR A 7 -1.08 18.21 5.73
C TYR A 7 -0.31 17.12 4.97
N GLY A 8 -0.87 16.57 3.89
CA GLY A 8 -0.20 15.62 3.00
C GLY A 8 0.12 14.26 3.62
N GLY A 9 -0.76 13.77 4.48
CA GLY A 9 -0.61 12.48 5.18
C GLY A 9 0.28 12.52 6.42
N ALA A 10 0.19 11.49 7.24
CA ALA A 10 0.92 11.38 8.51
C ALA A 10 2.46 11.45 8.34
N PHE A 11 2.97 10.95 7.22
CA PHE A 11 4.41 10.92 6.89
C PHE A 11 4.77 11.83 5.70
N LYS A 12 3.87 12.71 5.29
CA LYS A 12 4.05 13.70 4.21
C LYS A 12 4.32 13.10 2.82
N VAL A 13 4.03 11.83 2.63
CA VAL A 13 4.28 11.14 1.35
C VAL A 13 3.33 11.63 0.25
N THR A 14 2.11 12.03 0.61
CA THR A 14 1.09 12.54 -0.32
C THR A 14 1.09 14.05 -0.49
N LYS A 15 2.02 14.76 0.18
CA LYS A 15 2.11 16.23 0.13
C LYS A 15 2.26 16.74 -1.31
N GLY A 16 1.43 17.69 -1.68
CA GLY A 16 1.41 18.29 -3.02
C GLY A 16 0.51 17.56 -4.02
N LEU A 17 0.09 16.31 -3.72
CA LEU A 17 -0.73 15.53 -4.65
C LEU A 17 -2.12 16.13 -4.83
N SER A 18 -2.79 16.53 -3.73
CA SER A 18 -4.13 17.12 -3.82
C SER A 18 -4.15 18.48 -4.52
N THR A 19 -3.08 19.26 -4.35
CA THR A 19 -2.91 20.53 -5.08
C THR A 19 -2.70 20.28 -6.57
N LYS A 20 -1.91 19.27 -6.92
CA LYS A 20 -1.59 18.94 -8.31
C LYS A 20 -2.73 18.21 -9.03
N PHE A 21 -3.47 17.35 -8.30
CA PHE A 21 -4.52 16.48 -8.85
C PHE A 21 -5.79 16.53 -7.99
N PRO A 22 -6.48 17.69 -7.90
CA PRO A 22 -7.60 17.88 -6.98
C PRO A 22 -8.77 16.91 -7.21
N ASP A 23 -9.03 16.54 -8.45
CA ASP A 23 -10.13 15.63 -8.80
C ASP A 23 -9.78 14.14 -8.61
N ARG A 24 -8.55 13.84 -8.23
CA ARG A 24 -8.06 12.46 -8.11
C ARG A 24 -7.64 12.11 -6.68
N VAL A 25 -7.45 13.08 -5.82
CA VAL A 25 -7.09 12.89 -4.42
C VAL A 25 -8.31 13.21 -3.57
N LEU A 26 -9.01 12.17 -3.15
CA LEU A 26 -10.29 12.29 -2.47
C LEU A 26 -10.10 12.13 -0.96
N PRO A 27 -10.49 13.13 -0.15
CA PRO A 27 -10.55 12.96 1.29
C PRO A 27 -11.72 12.06 1.66
N THR A 28 -11.57 11.29 2.71
CA THR A 28 -12.63 10.49 3.29
C THR A 28 -12.71 10.75 4.78
N PRO A 29 -13.87 10.53 5.42
CA PRO A 29 -13.89 10.34 6.86
C PRO A 29 -12.96 9.19 7.26
N ILE A 30 -12.41 9.23 8.46
CA ILE A 30 -11.59 8.14 9.01
C ILE A 30 -12.51 6.93 9.26
N SER A 31 -12.55 6.03 8.30
CA SER A 31 -13.32 4.79 8.35
C SER A 31 -12.73 3.78 7.37
N GLU A 32 -11.82 2.95 7.82
CA GLU A 32 -11.06 2.02 7.00
C GLU A 32 -11.96 1.01 6.29
N ALA A 33 -13.00 0.53 6.96
CA ALA A 33 -13.99 -0.37 6.35
C ALA A 33 -14.73 0.31 5.19
N ALA A 34 -15.18 1.56 5.37
CA ALA A 34 -15.87 2.31 4.32
C ALA A 34 -14.94 2.60 3.14
N MET A 35 -13.69 2.98 3.41
CA MET A 35 -12.69 3.27 2.38
C MET A 35 -12.37 2.03 1.54
N ILE A 36 -12.15 0.89 2.17
CA ILE A 36 -11.86 -0.38 1.48
C ILE A 36 -13.08 -0.82 0.66
N GLY A 37 -14.28 -0.76 1.23
CA GLY A 37 -15.52 -1.09 0.52
C GLY A 37 -15.77 -0.19 -0.70
N MET A 38 -15.59 1.12 -0.53
CA MET A 38 -15.74 2.10 -1.61
C MET A 38 -14.72 1.83 -2.73
N ALA A 39 -13.47 1.56 -2.38
CA ALA A 39 -12.45 1.23 -3.39
C ALA A 39 -12.77 -0.05 -4.16
N GLY A 40 -13.37 -1.05 -3.50
CA GLY A 40 -13.90 -2.23 -4.19
C GLY A 40 -14.92 -1.88 -5.26
N GLY A 41 -15.88 -1.02 -4.92
CA GLY A 41 -16.87 -0.50 -5.87
C GLY A 41 -16.23 0.29 -7.02
N MET A 42 -15.27 1.16 -6.72
CA MET A 42 -14.52 1.92 -7.72
C MET A 42 -13.75 0.99 -8.68
N ALA A 43 -13.12 -0.06 -8.15
CA ALA A 43 -12.40 -1.05 -8.96
C ALA A 43 -13.33 -1.83 -9.90
N ILE A 44 -14.49 -2.28 -9.42
CA ILE A 44 -15.53 -2.91 -10.24
C ILE A 44 -16.02 -1.95 -11.34
N GLY A 45 -16.08 -0.65 -11.04
CA GLY A 45 -16.39 0.40 -12.01
C GLY A 45 -15.26 0.72 -13.00
N GLY A 46 -14.13 0.00 -12.95
CA GLY A 46 -13.01 0.14 -13.90
C GLY A 46 -11.94 1.16 -13.50
N LEU A 47 -11.97 1.64 -12.26
CA LEU A 47 -10.93 2.53 -11.75
C LEU A 47 -9.78 1.72 -11.11
N LEU A 48 -8.65 2.38 -10.89
CA LEU A 48 -7.50 1.85 -10.17
C LEU A 48 -7.33 2.61 -8.82
N PRO A 49 -8.13 2.30 -7.82
CA PRO A 49 -8.07 3.00 -6.55
C PRO A 49 -6.81 2.65 -5.77
N VAL A 50 -6.20 3.69 -5.21
CA VAL A 50 -5.14 3.60 -4.20
C VAL A 50 -5.70 4.13 -2.89
N ILE A 51 -5.69 3.31 -1.85
CA ILE A 51 -6.13 3.68 -0.52
C ILE A 51 -4.91 3.98 0.35
N GLU A 52 -4.95 5.07 1.08
CA GLU A 52 -3.97 5.38 2.12
C GLU A 52 -4.56 5.05 3.50
N ILE A 53 -3.97 4.10 4.19
CA ILE A 53 -4.22 3.83 5.61
C ILE A 53 -3.03 4.39 6.40
N MET A 54 -3.28 5.38 7.24
CA MET A 54 -2.22 6.13 7.94
C MET A 54 -1.29 5.25 8.77
N PHE A 55 -1.84 4.23 9.42
CA PHE A 55 -1.10 3.23 10.19
C PHE A 55 -1.65 1.84 9.88
N GLY A 56 -0.78 0.91 9.58
CA GLY A 56 -1.17 -0.46 9.22
C GLY A 56 -1.98 -1.17 10.30
N ASP A 57 -1.80 -0.78 11.56
CA ASP A 57 -2.59 -1.25 12.69
C ASP A 57 -4.11 -1.13 12.44
N PHE A 58 -4.55 -0.06 11.80
CA PHE A 58 -5.95 0.23 11.52
C PHE A 58 -6.50 -0.52 10.30
N LEU A 59 -5.65 -1.15 9.51
CA LEU A 59 -6.09 -1.99 8.41
C LEU A 59 -7.04 -3.11 8.89
N MET A 60 -6.88 -3.55 10.14
CA MET A 60 -7.75 -4.55 10.74
C MET A 60 -9.20 -4.08 10.94
N LEU A 61 -9.47 -2.77 11.00
CA LEU A 61 -10.82 -2.24 11.04
C LEU A 61 -11.58 -2.49 9.72
N GLY A 62 -10.85 -2.66 8.63
CA GLY A 62 -11.40 -3.01 7.32
C GLY A 62 -11.20 -4.47 6.90
N ALA A 63 -10.80 -5.35 7.82
CA ALA A 63 -10.46 -6.73 7.50
C ALA A 63 -11.63 -7.51 6.89
N ASP A 64 -12.86 -7.26 7.32
CA ASP A 64 -14.05 -7.88 6.74
C ASP A 64 -14.22 -7.47 5.27
N GLN A 65 -14.12 -6.17 4.98
CA GLN A 65 -14.22 -5.67 3.60
C GLN A 65 -13.13 -6.24 2.71
N LEU A 66 -11.93 -6.42 3.24
CA LEU A 66 -10.82 -7.03 2.52
C LEU A 66 -11.05 -8.52 2.28
N LEU A 67 -11.27 -9.30 3.36
CA LEU A 67 -11.29 -10.76 3.31
C LEU A 67 -12.63 -11.31 2.77
N ASN A 68 -13.76 -10.80 3.23
CA ASN A 68 -15.08 -11.34 2.88
C ASN A 68 -15.71 -10.70 1.64
N HIS A 69 -15.18 -9.57 1.20
CA HIS A 69 -15.69 -8.87 0.04
C HIS A 69 -14.66 -8.81 -1.09
N LEU A 70 -13.68 -7.92 -1.05
CA LEU A 70 -12.79 -7.64 -2.17
C LEU A 70 -12.09 -8.90 -2.71
N LEU A 71 -11.49 -9.70 -1.82
CA LEU A 71 -10.77 -10.93 -2.17
C LEU A 71 -11.68 -12.03 -2.75
N LYS A 72 -12.98 -11.90 -2.62
CA LYS A 72 -13.96 -12.88 -3.12
C LYS A 72 -14.75 -12.41 -4.33
N TYR A 73 -14.77 -11.12 -4.63
CA TYR A 73 -15.62 -10.57 -5.69
C TYR A 73 -15.37 -11.21 -7.06
N GLU A 74 -14.12 -11.39 -7.48
CA GLU A 74 -13.84 -12.02 -8.76
C GLU A 74 -14.47 -13.42 -8.84
N TRP A 75 -14.31 -14.23 -7.80
CA TRP A 75 -14.93 -15.56 -7.73
C TRP A 75 -16.45 -15.49 -7.64
N MET A 76 -17.02 -14.66 -6.77
CA MET A 76 -18.48 -14.52 -6.58
C MET A 76 -19.18 -14.07 -7.85
N TYR A 77 -18.55 -13.24 -8.65
CA TYR A 77 -19.09 -12.76 -9.93
C TYR A 77 -18.59 -13.56 -11.13
N ASN A 78 -18.15 -14.81 -10.91
CA ASN A 78 -17.69 -15.73 -11.96
C ASN A 78 -16.63 -15.09 -12.87
N ASN A 79 -15.66 -14.39 -12.29
CA ASN A 79 -14.55 -13.68 -12.97
C ASN A 79 -15.00 -12.60 -13.98
N ARG A 80 -16.23 -12.13 -13.90
CA ARG A 80 -16.76 -11.06 -14.77
C ARG A 80 -16.34 -9.67 -14.32
N VAL A 81 -15.82 -9.53 -13.11
CA VAL A 81 -15.30 -8.29 -12.55
C VAL A 81 -13.82 -8.44 -12.24
N LYS A 82 -13.11 -7.32 -12.22
CA LYS A 82 -11.73 -7.21 -11.74
C LYS A 82 -11.69 -6.23 -10.58
N VAL A 83 -10.83 -6.52 -9.61
CA VAL A 83 -10.74 -5.72 -8.38
C VAL A 83 -9.27 -5.32 -8.11
N PRO A 84 -8.68 -4.50 -9.00
CA PRO A 84 -7.31 -4.03 -8.85
C PRO A 84 -7.23 -2.89 -7.82
N VAL A 85 -7.16 -3.23 -6.54
CA VAL A 85 -7.05 -2.27 -5.43
C VAL A 85 -5.65 -2.32 -4.86
N THR A 86 -5.02 -1.15 -4.68
CA THR A 86 -3.76 -1.02 -3.94
C THR A 86 -4.01 -0.30 -2.62
N ILE A 87 -3.67 -0.95 -1.52
CA ILE A 87 -3.76 -0.38 -0.17
C ILE A 87 -2.34 -0.06 0.29
N ARG A 88 -2.06 1.19 0.53
CA ARG A 88 -0.81 1.68 1.10
C ARG A 88 -0.96 1.80 2.61
N ALA A 89 -0.07 1.17 3.38
CA ALA A 89 -0.14 1.20 4.83
C ALA A 89 1.26 1.25 5.45
N THR A 90 1.43 2.09 6.48
CA THR A 90 2.71 2.21 7.18
C THR A 90 2.81 1.20 8.32
N MET A 91 3.90 0.45 8.35
CA MET A 91 4.14 -0.63 9.32
C MET A 91 5.30 -0.33 10.26
N GLY A 92 5.42 -1.13 11.32
CA GLY A 92 6.56 -1.17 12.21
C GLY A 92 6.60 -0.07 13.28
N GLY A 93 7.50 -0.24 14.22
CA GLY A 93 7.65 0.61 15.41
C GLY A 93 8.84 1.57 15.37
N ARG A 94 9.37 1.86 16.56
CA ARG A 94 10.57 2.69 16.82
C ARG A 94 10.47 4.17 16.42
N ARG A 95 9.24 4.71 16.38
CA ARG A 95 8.98 6.14 16.08
C ARG A 95 8.25 6.85 17.22
N GLY A 96 8.06 6.18 18.37
CA GLY A 96 7.43 6.80 19.55
C GLY A 96 5.91 6.88 19.54
N TYR A 97 5.22 6.21 18.60
CA TYR A 97 3.76 6.27 18.48
C TYR A 97 3.01 5.32 19.44
N GLY A 98 3.72 4.54 20.25
CA GLY A 98 3.09 3.57 21.15
C GLY A 98 2.69 2.25 20.49
N PRO A 99 2.16 1.29 21.27
CA PRO A 99 1.92 -0.09 20.81
C PRO A 99 0.84 -0.21 19.74
N THR A 100 -0.17 0.66 19.75
CA THR A 100 -1.30 0.61 18.83
C THR A 100 -1.02 1.25 17.46
N HIS A 101 0.18 1.76 17.24
CA HIS A 101 0.62 2.40 16.00
C HIS A 101 2.00 1.88 15.55
N SER A 102 2.37 0.69 16.01
CA SER A 102 3.74 0.18 15.85
C SER A 102 3.81 -1.28 15.43
N GLN A 103 2.71 -1.87 15.04
CA GLN A 103 2.63 -3.28 14.69
C GLN A 103 3.11 -3.54 13.26
N SER A 104 3.45 -4.80 12.99
CA SER A 104 3.75 -5.36 11.69
C SER A 104 2.74 -6.47 11.44
N LEU A 105 1.77 -6.23 10.57
CA LEU A 105 0.60 -7.09 10.39
C LEU A 105 0.75 -8.07 9.22
N GLU A 106 1.90 -8.10 8.56
CA GLU A 106 2.13 -8.96 7.41
C GLU A 106 1.83 -10.45 7.69
N PRO A 107 2.13 -11.02 8.87
CA PRO A 107 1.76 -12.42 9.15
C PRO A 107 0.25 -12.66 9.15
N ILE A 108 -0.53 -11.70 9.65
CA ILE A 108 -2.01 -11.77 9.64
C ILE A 108 -2.52 -11.62 8.20
N LEU A 109 -1.99 -10.65 7.47
CA LEU A 109 -2.35 -10.42 6.07
C LEU A 109 -1.99 -11.61 5.19
N ALA A 110 -0.85 -12.26 5.44
CA ALA A 110 -0.40 -13.44 4.70
C ALA A 110 -1.34 -14.66 4.86
N SER A 111 -2.17 -14.68 5.90
CA SER A 111 -3.20 -15.70 6.07
C SER A 111 -4.44 -15.50 5.18
N MET A 112 -4.56 -14.37 4.48
CA MET A 112 -5.70 -14.05 3.62
C MET A 112 -5.44 -14.56 2.18
N PRO A 113 -6.14 -15.61 1.70
CA PRO A 113 -5.88 -16.17 0.39
C PRO A 113 -6.14 -15.16 -0.73
N GLY A 114 -5.18 -15.04 -1.65
CA GLY A 114 -5.30 -14.16 -2.82
C GLY A 114 -4.81 -12.73 -2.59
N LEU A 115 -4.52 -12.34 -1.34
CA LEU A 115 -3.92 -11.05 -1.05
C LEU A 115 -2.43 -11.04 -1.42
N LYS A 116 -2.01 -10.02 -2.15
CA LYS A 116 -0.58 -9.78 -2.43
C LYS A 116 -0.03 -8.80 -1.41
N ILE A 117 1.10 -9.13 -0.82
CA ILE A 117 1.80 -8.28 0.15
C ILE A 117 3.12 -7.86 -0.45
N ILE A 118 3.33 -6.56 -0.58
CA ILE A 118 4.56 -5.97 -1.09
C ILE A 118 5.19 -5.16 0.03
N SER A 119 6.39 -5.51 0.42
CA SER A 119 7.12 -4.88 1.52
C SER A 119 8.48 -4.39 1.03
N PRO A 120 8.57 -3.14 0.53
CA PRO A 120 9.82 -2.60 0.03
C PRO A 120 10.83 -2.41 1.15
N THR A 121 12.08 -2.67 0.82
CA THR A 121 13.24 -2.35 1.66
C THR A 121 14.00 -1.17 1.06
N HIS A 122 15.08 -0.75 1.69
CA HIS A 122 15.96 0.29 1.14
C HIS A 122 16.80 -0.17 -0.08
N TYR A 123 16.65 -1.42 -0.51
CA TYR A 123 17.19 -1.93 -1.77
C TYR A 123 16.25 -1.72 -2.96
N HIS A 124 14.97 -1.42 -2.71
CA HIS A 124 14.00 -1.15 -3.75
C HIS A 124 13.87 0.36 -3.96
N ASN A 125 13.75 0.80 -5.21
CA ASN A 125 13.14 2.11 -5.45
C ASN A 125 11.63 1.98 -5.15
N PRO A 126 11.12 2.58 -4.07
CA PRO A 126 9.73 2.37 -3.68
C PRO A 126 8.74 2.97 -4.67
N GLY A 127 9.13 4.03 -5.39
CA GLY A 127 8.29 4.64 -6.42
C GLY A 127 8.09 3.71 -7.62
N ASP A 128 9.18 3.19 -8.17
CA ASP A 128 9.14 2.27 -9.32
C ASP A 128 8.38 0.98 -8.96
N LEU A 129 8.64 0.45 -7.76
CA LEU A 129 7.96 -0.75 -7.27
C LEU A 129 6.45 -0.49 -7.08
N PHE A 130 6.08 0.66 -6.53
CA PHE A 130 4.69 1.04 -6.32
C PHE A 130 3.95 1.24 -7.64
N GLU A 131 4.56 1.93 -8.60
CA GLU A 131 4.01 2.11 -9.94
C GLU A 131 3.81 0.77 -10.63
N TYR A 132 4.84 -0.07 -10.68
CA TYR A 132 4.76 -1.40 -11.29
C TYR A 132 3.66 -2.25 -10.67
N THR A 133 3.62 -2.37 -9.34
CA THR A 133 2.63 -3.20 -8.65
C THR A 133 1.22 -2.67 -8.80
N THR A 134 1.05 -1.35 -8.89
CA THR A 134 -0.28 -0.73 -9.06
C THR A 134 -0.80 -0.88 -10.48
N LEU A 135 0.06 -0.70 -11.49
CA LEU A 135 -0.35 -0.68 -12.89
C LEU A 135 -0.27 -2.05 -13.58
N SER A 136 0.69 -2.89 -13.21
CA SER A 136 0.97 -4.15 -13.90
C SER A 136 0.46 -5.40 -13.18
N GLU A 137 0.29 -5.31 -11.87
CA GLU A 137 -0.16 -6.44 -11.07
C GLU A 137 -1.68 -6.45 -10.90
N SER A 138 -2.31 -7.56 -11.19
CA SER A 138 -3.75 -7.76 -10.98
C SER A 138 -4.10 -8.04 -9.52
N GLY A 139 -5.38 -7.89 -9.17
CA GLY A 139 -5.93 -8.23 -7.85
C GLY A 139 -5.60 -7.20 -6.76
N ILE A 140 -5.81 -7.60 -5.52
CA ILE A 140 -5.69 -6.73 -4.36
C ILE A 140 -4.29 -6.82 -3.77
N LYS A 141 -3.72 -5.66 -3.47
CA LYS A 141 -2.35 -5.53 -2.95
C LYS A 141 -2.33 -4.68 -1.68
N VAL A 142 -1.53 -5.09 -0.70
CA VAL A 142 -1.13 -4.23 0.42
C VAL A 142 0.34 -3.90 0.27
N PHE A 143 0.63 -2.63 0.12
CA PHE A 143 1.97 -2.07 0.04
C PHE A 143 2.39 -1.62 1.43
N CYS A 144 3.20 -2.45 2.10
CA CYS A 144 3.62 -2.28 3.50
C CYS A 144 4.88 -1.43 3.57
N GLU A 145 4.76 -0.19 4.00
CA GLU A 145 5.90 0.73 4.13
C GLU A 145 6.39 0.82 5.57
N TYR A 146 7.60 0.35 5.81
CA TYR A 146 8.20 0.47 7.14
C TYR A 146 8.64 1.91 7.44
N LYS A 147 8.05 2.50 8.48
CA LYS A 147 8.34 3.87 8.93
C LYS A 147 9.82 4.17 9.12
N MET A 148 10.60 3.15 9.53
CA MET A 148 12.04 3.26 9.71
C MET A 148 12.84 3.30 8.41
N ASN A 149 12.21 3.02 7.27
CA ASN A 149 12.88 3.11 5.97
C ASN A 149 12.79 4.50 5.34
N TYR A 150 11.82 5.33 5.71
CA TYR A 150 11.65 6.66 5.13
C TYR A 150 12.89 7.57 5.18
N PRO A 151 13.68 7.61 6.26
CA PRO A 151 14.89 8.41 6.30
C PRO A 151 16.14 7.71 5.73
N LYS A 152 16.03 6.48 5.27
CA LYS A 152 17.18 5.74 4.75
C LYS A 152 17.43 6.08 3.29
N GLU A 153 18.71 6.20 2.95
CA GLU A 153 19.14 6.24 1.56
C GLU A 153 18.90 4.89 0.89
N LEU A 154 18.52 4.94 -0.38
CA LEU A 154 18.40 3.72 -1.19
C LEU A 154 19.77 3.14 -1.46
N VAL A 155 19.89 1.83 -1.32
CA VAL A 155 21.10 1.10 -1.67
C VAL A 155 21.16 0.96 -3.19
N ASN A 156 22.30 1.28 -3.75
CA ASN A 156 22.63 1.09 -5.15
C ASN A 156 24.04 0.48 -5.28
N GLN A 157 24.50 0.23 -6.49
CA GLN A 157 25.80 -0.36 -6.75
C GLN A 157 26.97 0.41 -6.11
N SER A 158 26.85 1.75 -5.98
CA SER A 158 27.93 2.61 -5.48
C SER A 158 28.03 2.64 -3.96
N ASN A 159 26.96 2.37 -3.22
CA ASN A 159 26.91 2.38 -1.76
C ASN A 159 26.62 0.99 -1.16
N CYS A 160 26.59 -0.05 -1.97
CA CYS A 160 26.44 -1.43 -1.51
C CYS A 160 27.69 -1.90 -0.77
N ARG A 161 27.53 -2.80 0.21
CA ARG A 161 28.68 -3.41 0.89
C ARG A 161 29.50 -4.21 -0.10
N GLU A 162 30.82 -4.22 0.10
CA GLU A 162 31.75 -5.04 -0.69
C GLU A 162 31.31 -6.51 -0.71
N GLY A 163 31.32 -7.12 -1.88
CA GLY A 163 30.90 -8.51 -2.09
C GLY A 163 29.38 -8.72 -2.23
N ILE A 164 28.56 -7.67 -2.17
CA ILE A 164 27.13 -7.75 -2.44
C ILE A 164 26.84 -7.06 -3.78
N SER A 165 26.11 -7.74 -4.65
CA SER A 165 25.53 -7.15 -5.85
C SER A 165 24.02 -7.13 -5.76
N VAL A 166 23.38 -6.06 -6.20
CA VAL A 166 21.93 -5.97 -6.31
C VAL A 166 21.55 -6.07 -7.77
N ASN A 167 20.85 -7.14 -8.11
CA ASN A 167 20.26 -7.33 -9.42
C ASN A 167 18.74 -7.13 -9.33
N TYR A 168 18.11 -6.83 -10.43
CA TYR A 168 16.66 -6.62 -10.47
C TYR A 168 16.02 -7.58 -11.48
N SER A 169 15.11 -8.39 -10.99
CA SER A 169 14.21 -9.18 -11.83
C SER A 169 13.19 -8.24 -12.46
N ASN A 170 13.03 -8.30 -13.79
CA ASN A 170 12.17 -7.40 -14.56
C ASN A 170 12.44 -5.89 -14.33
N GLY A 171 13.66 -5.55 -13.85
CA GLY A 171 14.03 -4.17 -13.56
C GLY A 171 13.40 -3.55 -12.30
N VAL A 172 12.61 -4.30 -11.56
CA VAL A 172 11.83 -3.78 -10.42
C VAL A 172 12.08 -4.55 -9.13
N TYR A 173 12.12 -5.88 -9.19
CA TYR A 173 12.35 -6.70 -8.00
C TYR A 173 13.83 -7.03 -7.84
N PRO A 174 14.48 -6.68 -6.71
CA PRO A 174 15.85 -7.11 -6.43
C PRO A 174 15.91 -8.62 -6.23
N THR A 175 16.97 -9.21 -6.71
CA THR A 175 17.29 -10.66 -6.62
C THR A 175 18.63 -10.90 -5.98
#